data_38dfa90dbf972200cd13c153653a592b
#
_entry.id   38dfa90dbf972200cd13c153653a592b
#
_cell.length_a   1.000
_cell.length_b   1.000
_cell.length_c   1.000
_cell.angle_alpha   90.00
_cell.angle_beta   90.00
_cell.angle_gamma   90.00
#
_symmetry.space_group_name_H-M   'P 1'
#
loop_
_entity.id
_entity.type
_entity.pdbx_description
1 polymer ?
#
loop_
_entity_poly.entity_id
_entity_poly.type
_entity_poly.pdbx_seq_one_letter_code
_entity_poly.pdbx_strand_id
1 'polypeptide(L)'
;YHNFFEHYGLSATRGFGIQLLTGKSIGGGTSINWQTSLETPTEVLNEWDQLTKQQDYFNSDVFKESIKHVVDNLGVTTEYNHIPLKEEKLAEGFEKNNISYRVIPKNNRSTHGMECGFCAFGCGYESRNSSYKIWLENGNFNGNIYSDTGIQKIIINNDKATHIEVENNGTASRIEVERVILAGGSLNTPRILLNSGYKNPQLGKNLKTHPVSGVAAKFNEQQQPWYGSMQGMHSEDFLFKTNNYGYLLQGLPMHPSIFFPYFPNFVSSAEDFIESYNHWSGAIVLTSDTS
;
A
#
# COMPACT_ATOMS: atom_id res chain seq x y z
N TYR A 1 11.66 6.20 -7.59
CA TYR A 1 11.85 4.78 -7.27
C TYR A 1 13.19 4.53 -6.56
N HIS A 2 14.29 5.05 -7.08
CA HIS A 2 15.65 4.76 -6.59
C HIS A 2 15.83 4.95 -5.07
N ASN A 3 15.29 6.02 -4.49
CA ASN A 3 15.50 6.38 -3.09
C ASN A 3 14.36 5.94 -2.16
N PHE A 4 13.19 5.58 -2.70
CA PHE A 4 11.99 5.35 -1.91
C PHE A 4 11.56 3.88 -1.85
N PHE A 5 12.05 3.06 -2.77
CA PHE A 5 11.69 1.64 -2.83
C PHE A 5 12.91 0.75 -2.63
N GLU A 6 12.74 -0.37 -1.94
CA GLU A 6 13.76 -1.41 -1.87
C GLU A 6 14.07 -1.96 -3.25
N HIS A 7 15.33 -2.26 -3.47
CA HIS A 7 15.83 -2.75 -4.76
C HIS A 7 15.34 -1.92 -5.95
N TYR A 8 15.21 -0.61 -5.75
CA TYR A 8 14.75 0.34 -6.78
C TYR A 8 13.37 0.04 -7.36
N GLY A 9 12.50 -0.66 -6.60
CA GLY A 9 11.20 -1.12 -7.05
C GLY A 9 11.23 -2.30 -8.02
N LEU A 10 12.38 -2.98 -8.14
CA LEU A 10 12.56 -4.12 -9.06
C LEU A 10 12.36 -5.49 -8.38
N SER A 11 11.91 -5.52 -7.13
CA SER A 11 11.59 -6.77 -6.45
C SER A 11 10.37 -7.44 -7.08
N ALA A 12 10.43 -8.75 -7.26
CA ALA A 12 9.32 -9.53 -7.78
C ALA A 12 9.29 -10.93 -7.16
N THR A 13 8.17 -11.61 -7.28
CA THR A 13 8.06 -13.03 -6.96
C THR A 13 8.92 -13.88 -7.91
N ARG A 14 9.27 -15.10 -7.48
CA ARG A 14 10.01 -16.04 -8.32
C ARG A 14 9.19 -16.37 -9.57
N GLY A 15 9.70 -16.06 -10.73
CA GLY A 15 8.97 -16.16 -12.01
C GLY A 15 8.37 -14.84 -12.50
N PHE A 16 8.62 -13.75 -11.78
CA PHE A 16 8.26 -12.38 -12.16
C PHE A 16 6.75 -12.13 -12.36
N GLY A 17 5.89 -12.99 -11.80
CA GLY A 17 4.43 -12.85 -11.95
C GLY A 17 3.83 -11.70 -11.16
N ILE A 18 4.46 -11.30 -10.03
CA ILE A 18 4.00 -10.20 -9.19
C ILE A 18 5.18 -9.32 -8.82
N GLN A 19 5.11 -8.02 -9.12
CA GLN A 19 6.06 -7.03 -8.66
C GLN A 19 5.76 -6.69 -7.20
N LEU A 20 6.82 -6.62 -6.37
CA LEU A 20 6.72 -6.29 -4.95
C LEU A 20 7.29 -4.88 -4.72
N LEU A 21 6.43 -3.93 -4.40
CA LEU A 21 6.82 -2.56 -4.09
C LEU A 21 6.89 -2.38 -2.58
N THR A 22 8.10 -2.30 -2.04
CA THR A 22 8.35 -2.13 -0.60
C THR A 22 8.98 -0.77 -0.34
N GLY A 23 8.37 0.01 0.54
CA GLY A 23 8.89 1.34 0.91
C GLY A 23 10.18 1.24 1.72
N LYS A 24 11.18 2.05 1.35
CA LYS A 24 12.50 2.11 2.01
C LYS A 24 12.72 3.39 2.82
N SER A 25 11.88 4.39 2.67
CA SER A 25 12.00 5.67 3.37
C SER A 25 11.50 5.62 4.82
N ILE A 26 11.87 6.63 5.63
CA ILE A 26 11.24 6.86 6.94
C ILE A 26 9.73 7.02 6.74
N GLY A 27 8.93 6.31 7.55
CA GLY A 27 7.48 6.18 7.33
C GLY A 27 7.09 5.02 6.43
N GLY A 28 8.08 4.31 5.82
CA GLY A 28 7.87 3.09 5.05
C GLY A 28 6.86 3.27 3.91
N GLY A 29 5.98 2.30 3.74
CA GLY A 29 4.96 2.31 2.69
C GLY A 29 4.00 3.51 2.75
N THR A 30 3.75 4.08 3.94
CA THR A 30 2.86 5.24 4.08
C THR A 30 3.40 6.51 3.43
N SER A 31 4.70 6.57 3.18
CA SER A 31 5.34 7.71 2.51
C SER A 31 5.21 7.67 0.99
N ILE A 32 4.87 6.51 0.41
CA ILE A 32 4.87 6.28 -1.03
C ILE A 32 3.62 5.58 -1.58
N ASN A 33 2.67 5.17 -0.72
CA ASN A 33 1.41 4.58 -1.13
C ASN A 33 0.51 5.61 -1.87
N TRP A 34 -0.63 5.17 -2.36
CA TRP A 34 -1.57 6.06 -3.07
C TRP A 34 -2.61 6.70 -2.14
N GLN A 35 -2.36 6.65 -0.83
CA GLN A 35 -3.17 7.26 0.23
C GLN A 35 -4.57 6.65 0.41
N THR A 36 -4.92 5.60 -0.30
CA THR A 36 -6.18 4.89 -0.11
C THR A 36 -6.25 4.34 1.33
N SER A 37 -7.27 4.74 2.07
CA SER A 37 -7.44 4.46 3.49
C SER A 37 -8.82 3.88 3.74
N LEU A 38 -8.97 2.57 3.50
CA LEU A 38 -10.21 1.83 3.71
C LEU A 38 -10.14 1.08 5.03
N GLU A 39 -11.24 1.09 5.77
CA GLU A 39 -11.37 0.28 6.98
C GLU A 39 -11.55 -1.19 6.62
N THR A 40 -11.14 -2.07 7.54
CA THR A 40 -11.33 -3.52 7.35
C THR A 40 -12.82 -3.86 7.45
N PRO A 41 -13.39 -4.57 6.47
CA PRO A 41 -14.79 -4.98 6.51
C PRO A 41 -15.09 -5.88 7.71
N THR A 42 -16.32 -5.79 8.24
CA THR A 42 -16.76 -6.57 9.40
C THR A 42 -16.65 -8.09 9.17
N GLU A 43 -16.90 -8.54 7.94
CA GLU A 43 -16.77 -9.95 7.56
C GLU A 43 -15.33 -10.46 7.76
N VAL A 44 -14.34 -9.62 7.44
CA VAL A 44 -12.93 -9.95 7.64
C VAL A 44 -12.56 -9.92 9.14
N LEU A 45 -13.09 -8.97 9.89
CA LEU A 45 -12.89 -8.92 11.35
C LEU A 45 -13.46 -10.17 12.04
N ASN A 46 -14.63 -10.62 11.60
CA ASN A 46 -15.24 -11.87 12.09
C ASN A 46 -14.38 -13.10 11.74
N GLU A 47 -13.82 -13.16 10.55
CA GLU A 47 -12.88 -14.21 10.14
C GLU A 47 -11.63 -14.21 11.02
N TRP A 48 -11.07 -13.04 11.31
CA TRP A 48 -9.89 -12.91 12.18
C TRP A 48 -10.15 -13.36 13.60
N ASP A 49 -11.32 -13.04 14.18
CA ASP A 49 -11.73 -13.54 15.50
C ASP A 49 -11.79 -15.09 15.52
N GLN A 50 -12.35 -15.69 14.48
CA GLN A 50 -12.42 -17.15 14.35
C GLN A 50 -11.04 -17.80 14.19
N LEU A 51 -10.19 -17.28 13.29
CA LEU A 51 -8.88 -17.83 12.99
C LEU A 51 -7.91 -17.70 14.18
N THR A 52 -7.97 -16.59 14.89
CA THR A 52 -7.07 -16.33 16.03
C THR A 52 -7.61 -16.85 17.35
N LYS A 53 -8.87 -17.30 17.39
CA LYS A 53 -9.59 -17.71 18.60
C LYS A 53 -9.62 -16.59 19.65
N GLN A 54 -9.60 -15.35 19.20
CA GLN A 54 -9.77 -14.17 20.03
C GLN A 54 -11.27 -13.89 20.14
N GLN A 55 -11.87 -14.12 21.29
CA GLN A 55 -13.31 -13.97 21.51
C GLN A 55 -13.77 -12.52 21.22
N ASP A 56 -14.22 -12.28 20.01
CA ASP A 56 -14.72 -10.99 19.49
C ASP A 56 -13.78 -9.80 19.69
N TYR A 57 -12.46 -10.03 19.76
CA TYR A 57 -11.48 -8.97 19.98
C TYR A 57 -11.47 -7.95 18.85
N PHE A 58 -11.47 -8.41 17.59
CA PHE A 58 -11.44 -7.52 16.43
C PHE A 58 -12.75 -6.76 16.21
N ASN A 59 -13.85 -7.20 16.86
CA ASN A 59 -15.12 -6.50 16.88
C ASN A 59 -15.36 -5.72 18.18
N SER A 60 -14.44 -5.77 19.15
CA SER A 60 -14.54 -5.07 20.42
C SER A 60 -14.46 -3.55 20.28
N ASP A 61 -15.01 -2.86 21.28
CA ASP A 61 -14.93 -1.40 21.35
C ASP A 61 -13.48 -0.92 21.42
N VAL A 62 -12.60 -1.64 22.14
CA VAL A 62 -11.16 -1.33 22.24
C VAL A 62 -10.49 -1.34 20.86
N PHE A 63 -10.78 -2.33 20.02
CA PHE A 63 -10.23 -2.40 18.68
C PHE A 63 -10.80 -1.30 17.78
N LYS A 64 -12.11 -1.07 17.82
CA LYS A 64 -12.79 0.00 17.07
C LYS A 64 -12.27 1.39 17.46
N GLU A 65 -12.10 1.66 18.75
CA GLU A 65 -11.49 2.91 19.24
C GLU A 65 -10.05 3.07 18.75
N SER A 66 -9.28 1.96 18.71
CA SER A 66 -7.91 1.99 18.17
C SER A 66 -7.87 2.31 16.68
N ILE A 67 -8.76 1.72 15.88
CA ILE A 67 -8.92 2.06 14.46
C ILE A 67 -9.31 3.53 14.31
N LYS A 68 -10.34 3.97 15.05
CA LYS A 68 -10.77 5.37 15.02
C LYS A 68 -9.63 6.33 15.38
N HIS A 69 -8.84 6.02 16.40
CA HIS A 69 -7.68 6.82 16.78
C HIS A 69 -6.66 6.96 15.63
N VAL A 70 -6.39 5.88 14.90
CA VAL A 70 -5.49 5.91 13.74
C VAL A 70 -6.09 6.72 12.60
N VAL A 71 -7.37 6.51 12.27
CA VAL A 71 -8.11 7.23 11.23
C VAL A 71 -8.11 8.73 11.49
N ASP A 72 -8.44 9.13 12.74
CA ASP A 72 -8.49 10.54 13.16
C ASP A 72 -7.09 11.19 13.08
N ASN A 73 -6.05 10.52 13.57
CA ASN A 73 -4.69 11.05 13.53
C ASN A 73 -4.14 11.19 12.11
N LEU A 74 -4.45 10.23 11.23
CA LEU A 74 -4.09 10.31 9.83
C LEU A 74 -4.95 11.33 9.07
N GLY A 75 -6.03 11.84 9.67
CA GLY A 75 -6.95 12.77 9.02
C GLY A 75 -7.58 12.15 7.78
N VAL A 76 -8.02 10.89 7.88
CA VAL A 76 -8.64 10.19 6.75
C VAL A 76 -9.98 10.84 6.43
N THR A 77 -10.14 11.27 5.19
CA THR A 77 -11.35 12.00 4.74
C THR A 77 -11.57 11.81 3.24
N THR A 78 -12.80 12.02 2.80
CA THR A 78 -13.16 12.16 1.38
C THR A 78 -13.14 13.62 0.91
N GLU A 79 -13.02 14.59 1.82
CA GLU A 79 -13.07 16.03 1.53
C GLU A 79 -11.99 16.45 0.50
N TYR A 80 -10.80 15.86 0.61
CA TYR A 80 -9.67 16.16 -0.28
C TYR A 80 -9.46 15.08 -1.33
N ASN A 81 -10.55 14.44 -1.77
CA ASN A 81 -10.55 13.52 -2.90
C ASN A 81 -11.82 13.70 -3.73
N HIS A 82 -11.75 13.36 -5.00
CA HIS A 82 -12.88 13.35 -5.93
C HIS A 82 -12.65 12.30 -7.01
N ILE A 83 -13.65 12.06 -7.84
CA ILE A 83 -13.51 11.23 -9.03
C ILE A 83 -12.81 12.07 -10.10
N PRO A 84 -11.56 11.73 -10.48
CA PRO A 84 -10.85 12.49 -11.52
C PRO A 84 -11.40 12.14 -12.92
N LEU A 85 -11.16 13.03 -13.90
CA LEU A 85 -11.64 12.87 -15.28
C LEU A 85 -11.39 11.46 -15.86
N LYS A 86 -10.23 10.88 -15.58
CA LYS A 86 -9.88 9.51 -16.01
C LYS A 86 -10.79 8.40 -15.46
N GLU A 87 -11.56 8.69 -14.40
CA GLU A 87 -12.46 7.70 -13.77
C GLU A 87 -13.94 8.01 -14.03
N GLU A 88 -14.28 9.14 -14.66
CA GLU A 88 -15.67 9.50 -14.97
C GLU A 88 -16.34 8.45 -15.89
N LYS A 89 -15.61 7.96 -16.90
CA LYS A 89 -16.14 6.89 -17.79
C LYS A 89 -16.34 5.56 -17.06
N LEU A 90 -15.53 5.27 -16.06
CA LEU A 90 -15.72 4.11 -15.20
C LEU A 90 -16.96 4.29 -14.31
N ALA A 91 -17.17 5.50 -13.75
CA ALA A 91 -18.37 5.84 -12.98
C ALA A 91 -19.64 5.70 -13.83
N GLU A 92 -19.67 6.27 -15.05
CA GLU A 92 -20.77 6.07 -16.01
C GLU A 92 -21.04 4.57 -16.28
N GLY A 93 -19.98 3.78 -16.41
CA GLY A 93 -20.08 2.33 -16.62
C GLY A 93 -20.69 1.62 -15.40
N PHE A 94 -20.32 2.02 -14.20
CA PHE A 94 -20.89 1.48 -12.96
C PHE A 94 -22.38 1.81 -12.83
N GLU A 95 -22.76 3.06 -13.08
CA GLU A 95 -24.17 3.49 -13.07
C GLU A 95 -25.03 2.70 -14.06
N LYS A 96 -24.56 2.52 -15.31
CA LYS A 96 -25.27 1.75 -16.34
C LYS A 96 -25.44 0.27 -15.98
N ASN A 97 -24.59 -0.27 -15.15
CA ASN A 97 -24.63 -1.67 -14.73
C ASN A 97 -25.15 -1.87 -13.29
N ASN A 98 -25.69 -0.82 -12.66
CA ASN A 98 -26.15 -0.83 -11.28
C ASN A 98 -25.10 -1.33 -10.28
N ILE A 99 -23.84 -0.96 -10.50
CA ILE A 99 -22.72 -1.22 -9.57
C ILE A 99 -22.58 -0.01 -8.66
N SER A 100 -22.59 -0.23 -7.35
CA SER A 100 -22.38 0.84 -6.39
C SER A 100 -20.92 1.27 -6.35
N TYR A 101 -20.67 2.54 -6.15
CA TYR A 101 -19.30 3.07 -5.98
C TYR A 101 -19.31 4.30 -5.06
N ARG A 102 -18.15 4.61 -4.52
CA ARG A 102 -17.95 5.79 -3.68
C ARG A 102 -16.55 6.36 -3.83
N VAL A 103 -16.43 7.64 -3.46
CA VAL A 103 -15.12 8.32 -3.38
C VAL A 103 -14.26 7.62 -2.33
N ILE A 104 -13.01 7.35 -2.66
CA ILE A 104 -12.05 6.72 -1.76
C ILE A 104 -11.64 7.71 -0.67
N PRO A 105 -11.78 7.37 0.63
CA PRO A 105 -11.20 8.17 1.71
C PRO A 105 -9.68 8.08 1.67
N LYS A 106 -9.01 9.21 1.94
CA LYS A 106 -7.56 9.35 1.86
C LYS A 106 -7.00 10.06 3.09
N ASN A 107 -5.79 9.66 3.47
CA ASN A 107 -5.00 10.36 4.49
C ASN A 107 -4.32 11.61 3.90
N ASN A 108 -5.15 12.55 3.42
CA ASN A 108 -4.75 13.77 2.76
C ASN A 108 -5.28 15.00 3.52
N ARG A 109 -4.53 16.09 3.58
CA ARG A 109 -4.87 17.30 4.33
C ARG A 109 -5.06 18.55 3.46
N SER A 110 -5.06 18.40 2.16
CA SER A 110 -5.27 19.53 1.24
C SER A 110 -5.71 19.09 -0.16
N THR A 111 -6.29 20.03 -0.88
CA THR A 111 -6.76 19.84 -2.26
C THR A 111 -5.64 19.58 -3.28
N HIS A 112 -4.38 19.93 -2.99
CA HIS A 112 -3.27 19.71 -3.92
C HIS A 112 -3.09 18.26 -4.33
N GLY A 113 -3.45 17.29 -3.46
CA GLY A 113 -3.41 15.86 -3.79
C GLY A 113 -4.43 15.43 -4.85
N MET A 114 -5.45 16.25 -5.10
CA MET A 114 -6.50 15.98 -6.08
C MET A 114 -6.06 16.29 -7.53
N GLU A 115 -5.00 17.04 -7.70
CA GLU A 115 -4.62 17.62 -8.99
C GLU A 115 -3.28 17.12 -9.54
N CYS A 116 -2.60 16.16 -8.93
CA CYS A 116 -1.23 15.86 -9.35
C CYS A 116 -0.96 14.44 -9.87
N GLY A 117 -1.44 13.37 -9.26
CA GLY A 117 -1.19 12.00 -9.71
C GLY A 117 0.20 11.41 -9.39
N PHE A 118 1.01 12.05 -8.52
CA PHE A 118 2.40 11.67 -8.23
C PHE A 118 2.61 10.92 -6.91
N CYS A 119 1.56 10.37 -6.30
CA CYS A 119 1.65 9.76 -4.97
C CYS A 119 2.73 8.68 -4.84
N ALA A 120 2.99 7.89 -5.87
CA ALA A 120 4.00 6.84 -5.85
C ALA A 120 5.45 7.35 -5.83
N PHE A 121 5.65 8.65 -6.02
CA PHE A 121 6.99 9.29 -6.07
C PHE A 121 7.27 10.17 -4.84
N GLY A 122 6.44 10.05 -3.83
CA GLY A 122 6.43 10.95 -2.68
C GLY A 122 5.43 12.10 -2.86
N CYS A 123 5.34 12.99 -1.87
CA CYS A 123 4.40 14.11 -1.91
C CYS A 123 5.14 15.44 -1.81
N GLY A 124 5.34 16.10 -2.95
CA GLY A 124 6.01 17.41 -3.03
C GLY A 124 5.16 18.57 -2.46
N TYR A 125 3.86 18.36 -2.26
CA TYR A 125 2.94 19.35 -1.70
C TYR A 125 2.73 19.20 -0.19
N GLU A 126 3.41 18.24 0.45
CA GLU A 126 3.21 17.92 1.87
C GLU A 126 1.75 17.62 2.26
N SER A 127 0.91 17.29 1.30
CA SER A 127 -0.52 17.00 1.52
C SER A 127 -0.77 15.66 2.20
N ARG A 128 0.22 14.77 2.15
CA ARG A 128 0.12 13.41 2.70
C ARG A 128 0.36 13.39 4.20
N ASN A 129 -0.53 12.74 4.93
CA ASN A 129 -0.35 12.37 6.31
C ASN A 129 0.26 10.95 6.40
N SER A 130 1.58 10.85 6.23
CA SER A 130 2.31 9.59 6.44
C SER A 130 2.55 9.33 7.91
N SER A 131 2.91 8.09 8.28
CA SER A 131 3.32 7.76 9.64
C SER A 131 4.53 8.59 10.11
N TYR A 132 5.47 8.90 9.21
CA TYR A 132 6.55 9.84 9.49
C TYR A 132 6.01 11.20 9.90
N LYS A 133 5.12 11.78 9.09
CA LYS A 133 4.58 13.14 9.31
C LYS A 133 3.79 13.24 10.62
N ILE A 134 2.94 12.25 10.91
CA ILE A 134 2.01 12.31 12.03
C ILE A 134 2.69 11.94 13.36
N TRP A 135 3.46 10.87 13.38
CA TRP A 135 3.97 10.31 14.64
C TRP A 135 5.42 10.64 14.92
N LEU A 136 6.26 10.86 13.89
CA LEU A 136 7.67 11.17 14.11
C LEU A 136 7.97 12.67 14.02
N GLU A 137 7.48 13.36 12.99
CA GLU A 137 7.76 14.79 12.79
C GLU A 137 6.86 15.68 13.65
N ASN A 138 5.55 15.48 13.63
CA ASN A 138 4.58 16.31 14.36
C ASN A 138 4.13 15.70 15.70
N GLY A 139 4.46 14.44 15.96
CA GLY A 139 4.14 13.76 17.21
C GLY A 139 5.11 14.10 18.35
N ASN A 140 4.76 13.66 19.55
CA ASN A 140 5.63 13.77 20.72
C ASN A 140 6.69 12.66 20.74
N PHE A 141 7.34 12.41 19.58
CA PHE A 141 8.39 11.41 19.51
C PHE A 141 9.63 11.90 20.26
N ASN A 142 10.01 11.17 21.31
CA ASN A 142 11.18 11.44 22.10
C ASN A 142 12.16 10.27 22.00
N GLY A 143 12.92 10.24 20.92
CA GLY A 143 13.88 9.16 20.63
C GLY A 143 14.82 9.54 19.50
N ASN A 144 15.72 8.62 19.15
CA ASN A 144 16.65 8.79 18.04
C ASN A 144 16.17 8.04 16.81
N ILE A 145 16.30 8.66 15.65
CA ILE A 145 16.06 8.03 14.35
C ILE A 145 17.41 7.86 13.66
N TYR A 146 17.75 6.61 13.34
CA TYR A 146 18.96 6.28 12.60
C TYR A 146 18.57 5.96 11.17
N SER A 147 18.70 6.93 10.28
CA SER A 147 18.52 6.72 8.84
C SER A 147 19.68 5.90 8.25
N ASP A 148 19.46 5.32 7.07
CA ASP A 148 20.44 4.52 6.33
C ASP A 148 21.09 3.41 7.17
N THR A 149 20.36 2.93 8.18
CA THR A 149 20.82 1.92 9.14
C THR A 149 19.97 0.67 9.02
N GLY A 150 20.51 -0.37 8.44
CA GLY A 150 19.85 -1.66 8.24
C GLY A 150 20.11 -2.63 9.39
N ILE A 151 19.04 -3.20 9.97
CA ILE A 151 19.18 -4.28 10.95
C ILE A 151 19.49 -5.58 10.22
N GLN A 152 20.60 -6.21 10.57
CA GLN A 152 21.06 -7.48 9.99
C GLN A 152 20.51 -8.68 10.77
N LYS A 153 20.65 -8.65 12.10
CA LYS A 153 20.11 -9.67 13.02
C LYS A 153 20.00 -9.17 14.45
N ILE A 154 19.29 -9.94 15.26
CA ILE A 154 19.15 -9.78 16.71
C ILE A 154 19.99 -10.83 17.40
N ILE A 155 20.75 -10.43 18.41
CA ILE A 155 21.48 -11.34 19.29
C ILE A 155 20.58 -11.69 20.47
N ILE A 156 20.25 -12.97 20.59
CA ILE A 156 19.40 -13.51 21.64
C ILE A 156 20.24 -14.40 22.55
N ASN A 157 20.29 -14.09 23.84
CA ASN A 157 20.96 -14.88 24.86
C ASN A 157 19.95 -15.21 25.96
N ASN A 158 19.84 -16.50 26.31
CA ASN A 158 18.89 -16.97 27.32
C ASN A 158 17.46 -16.41 27.10
N ASP A 159 16.96 -16.53 25.89
CA ASP A 159 15.62 -16.08 25.45
C ASP A 159 15.36 -14.57 25.57
N LYS A 160 16.42 -13.77 25.71
CA LYS A 160 16.33 -12.32 25.75
C LYS A 160 17.14 -11.69 24.62
N ALA A 161 16.55 -10.71 23.94
CA ALA A 161 17.28 -9.85 23.02
C ALA A 161 18.28 -9.01 23.85
N THR A 162 19.56 -9.07 23.49
CA THR A 162 20.62 -8.34 24.18
C THR A 162 21.25 -7.28 23.31
N HIS A 163 21.36 -7.55 22.01
CA HIS A 163 21.94 -6.63 21.03
C HIS A 163 21.25 -6.76 19.69
N ILE A 164 21.36 -5.72 18.87
CA ILE A 164 21.11 -5.79 17.43
C ILE A 164 22.40 -5.55 16.67
N GLU A 165 22.61 -6.27 15.58
CA GLU A 165 23.66 -5.97 14.62
C GLU A 165 23.06 -5.15 13.49
N VAL A 166 23.67 -3.99 13.26
CA VAL A 166 23.25 -3.01 12.28
C VAL A 166 24.38 -2.72 11.29
N GLU A 167 24.01 -2.29 10.11
CA GLU A 167 24.92 -1.80 9.08
C GLU A 167 24.48 -0.40 8.67
N ASN A 168 25.42 0.52 8.71
CA ASN A 168 25.24 1.89 8.24
C ASN A 168 26.37 2.21 7.25
N ASN A 169 26.04 2.49 5.99
CA ASN A 169 26.98 2.81 4.94
C ASN A 169 28.18 1.82 4.85
N GLY A 170 27.90 0.53 4.94
CA GLY A 170 28.93 -0.54 4.89
C GLY A 170 29.70 -0.77 6.20
N THR A 171 29.41 0.01 7.24
CA THR A 171 30.02 -0.17 8.57
C THR A 171 29.09 -0.96 9.47
N ALA A 172 29.52 -2.13 9.88
CA ALA A 172 28.81 -2.96 10.84
C ALA A 172 29.03 -2.46 12.26
N SER A 173 27.97 -2.40 13.06
CA SER A 173 27.99 -2.02 14.46
C SER A 173 27.05 -2.89 15.28
N ARG A 174 27.27 -2.91 16.59
CA ARG A 174 26.41 -3.63 17.53
C ARG A 174 25.86 -2.65 18.56
N ILE A 175 24.55 -2.67 18.76
CA ILE A 175 23.84 -1.81 19.71
C ILE A 175 23.23 -2.68 20.79
N GLU A 176 23.49 -2.37 22.05
CA GLU A 176 22.85 -3.03 23.19
C GLU A 176 21.39 -2.62 23.28
N VAL A 177 20.51 -3.58 23.56
CA VAL A 177 19.06 -3.37 23.64
C VAL A 177 18.45 -4.23 24.75
N GLU A 178 17.38 -3.74 25.35
CA GLU A 178 16.57 -4.50 26.32
C GLU A 178 15.32 -5.09 25.66
N ARG A 179 14.83 -4.46 24.60
CA ARG A 179 13.65 -4.88 23.87
C ARG A 179 13.76 -4.50 22.40
N VAL A 180 13.28 -5.35 21.53
CA VAL A 180 13.23 -5.10 20.07
C VAL A 180 11.79 -5.22 19.59
N ILE A 181 11.31 -4.21 18.87
CA ILE A 181 10.04 -4.26 18.14
C ILE A 181 10.36 -4.33 16.66
N LEU A 182 9.98 -5.44 16.02
CA LEU A 182 10.18 -5.66 14.60
C LEU A 182 8.99 -5.14 13.80
N ALA A 183 9.19 -4.05 13.10
CA ALA A 183 8.22 -3.40 12.23
C ALA A 183 8.75 -3.26 10.79
N GLY A 184 9.59 -4.17 10.33
CA GLY A 184 10.26 -4.15 9.02
C GLY A 184 9.38 -4.58 7.84
N GLY A 185 8.08 -4.80 8.06
CA GLY A 185 7.16 -5.28 7.04
C GLY A 185 7.23 -6.78 6.78
N SER A 186 6.37 -7.27 5.89
CA SER A 186 6.17 -8.71 5.65
C SER A 186 7.38 -9.43 5.06
N LEU A 187 8.31 -8.71 4.44
CA LEU A 187 9.51 -9.29 3.83
C LEU A 187 10.71 -9.21 4.78
N ASN A 188 10.98 -8.05 5.38
CA ASN A 188 12.18 -7.84 6.16
C ASN A 188 12.08 -8.38 7.59
N THR A 189 10.92 -8.34 8.22
CA THR A 189 10.75 -8.91 9.57
C THR A 189 11.10 -10.41 9.60
N PRO A 190 10.56 -11.28 8.71
CA PRO A 190 10.97 -12.67 8.66
C PRO A 190 12.45 -12.86 8.34
N ARG A 191 13.02 -12.05 7.44
CA ARG A 191 14.44 -12.09 7.10
C ARG A 191 15.34 -11.84 8.31
N ILE A 192 15.03 -10.81 9.10
CA ILE A 192 15.77 -10.47 10.32
C ILE A 192 15.70 -11.64 11.33
N LEU A 193 14.52 -12.22 11.53
CA LEU A 193 14.35 -13.35 12.44
C LEU A 193 15.09 -14.60 11.98
N LEU A 194 15.07 -14.92 10.68
CA LEU A 194 15.84 -16.01 10.09
C LEU A 194 17.34 -15.82 10.30
N ASN A 195 17.85 -14.62 10.01
CA ASN A 195 19.24 -14.25 10.23
C ASN A 195 19.65 -14.31 11.71
N SER A 196 18.70 -14.11 12.61
CA SER A 196 18.89 -14.20 14.07
C SER A 196 18.86 -15.63 14.59
N GLY A 197 18.64 -16.62 13.71
CA GLY A 197 18.58 -18.04 14.09
C GLY A 197 17.27 -18.46 14.74
N TYR A 198 16.22 -17.62 14.68
CA TYR A 198 14.91 -17.99 15.18
C TYR A 198 14.30 -19.12 14.37
N LYS A 199 13.85 -20.17 15.07
CA LYS A 199 13.33 -21.40 14.43
C LYS A 199 11.81 -21.49 14.62
N ASN A 200 11.09 -21.20 13.54
CA ASN A 200 9.66 -21.44 13.45
C ASN A 200 9.33 -21.98 12.05
N PRO A 201 8.62 -23.13 11.91
CA PRO A 201 8.30 -23.72 10.61
C PRO A 201 7.50 -22.79 9.68
N GLN A 202 6.77 -21.83 10.23
CA GLN A 202 5.94 -20.88 9.47
C GLN A 202 6.68 -19.59 9.12
N LEU A 203 7.87 -19.36 9.68
CA LEU A 203 8.62 -18.14 9.45
C LEU A 203 9.03 -18.00 7.99
N GLY A 204 8.71 -16.88 7.38
CA GLY A 204 8.98 -16.60 5.98
C GLY A 204 8.10 -17.36 4.98
N LYS A 205 7.02 -18.00 5.47
CA LYS A 205 6.00 -18.67 4.64
C LYS A 205 4.69 -17.91 4.68
N ASN A 206 3.76 -18.29 3.80
CA ASN A 206 2.40 -17.76 3.77
C ASN A 206 2.35 -16.24 3.50
N LEU A 207 3.30 -15.72 2.70
CA LEU A 207 3.20 -14.36 2.21
C LEU A 207 1.93 -14.25 1.36
N LYS A 208 1.02 -13.39 1.77
CA LYS A 208 -0.18 -13.04 1.01
C LYS A 208 -0.03 -11.64 0.45
N THR A 209 -0.51 -11.47 -0.75
CA THR A 209 -0.52 -10.19 -1.45
C THR A 209 -1.95 -9.83 -1.85
N HIS A 210 -2.15 -8.70 -2.49
CA HIS A 210 -3.38 -8.39 -3.23
C HIS A 210 -3.01 -8.31 -4.72
N PRO A 211 -3.06 -9.44 -5.45
CA PRO A 211 -2.75 -9.43 -6.87
C PRO A 211 -3.64 -8.43 -7.60
N VAL A 212 -3.01 -7.66 -8.47
CA VAL A 212 -3.69 -6.61 -9.23
C VAL A 212 -3.67 -6.96 -10.70
N SER A 213 -4.84 -6.93 -11.32
CA SER A 213 -5.00 -6.96 -12.77
C SER A 213 -5.62 -5.65 -13.23
N GLY A 214 -5.31 -5.21 -14.43
CA GLY A 214 -5.85 -3.98 -14.99
C GLY A 214 -6.58 -4.23 -16.29
N VAL A 215 -7.61 -3.42 -16.53
CA VAL A 215 -8.29 -3.31 -17.83
C VAL A 215 -8.23 -1.84 -18.23
N ALA A 216 -7.76 -1.57 -19.45
CA ALA A 216 -7.73 -0.24 -20.01
C ALA A 216 -8.51 -0.19 -21.34
N ALA A 217 -9.12 0.96 -21.60
CA ALA A 217 -9.88 1.22 -22.81
C ALA A 217 -9.49 2.58 -23.41
N LYS A 218 -9.53 2.69 -24.73
CA LYS A 218 -9.36 3.93 -25.47
C LYS A 218 -10.72 4.57 -25.72
N PHE A 219 -10.83 5.85 -25.42
CA PHE A 219 -12.03 6.67 -25.60
C PHE A 219 -11.81 7.70 -26.70
N ASN A 220 -12.90 8.26 -27.24
CA ASN A 220 -12.80 9.34 -28.22
C ASN A 220 -12.45 10.66 -27.53
N GLU A 221 -12.91 10.83 -26.27
CA GLU A 221 -12.64 12.03 -25.46
C GLU A 221 -11.32 11.88 -24.70
N GLN A 222 -10.70 13.02 -24.37
CA GLN A 222 -9.52 13.06 -23.51
C GLN A 222 -9.87 12.61 -22.09
N GLN A 223 -9.03 11.77 -21.51
CA GLN A 223 -9.19 11.19 -20.17
C GLN A 223 -8.15 11.69 -19.16
N GLN A 224 -7.04 12.25 -19.62
CA GLN A 224 -5.90 12.69 -18.78
C GLN A 224 -5.44 11.59 -17.78
N PRO A 225 -5.04 10.40 -18.25
CA PRO A 225 -4.87 9.19 -17.42
C PRO A 225 -3.83 9.31 -16.31
N TRP A 226 -2.91 10.25 -16.41
CA TRP A 226 -1.85 10.49 -15.40
C TRP A 226 -2.21 11.58 -14.38
N TYR A 227 -3.27 12.37 -14.62
CA TYR A 227 -3.60 13.55 -13.85
C TYR A 227 -4.67 13.28 -12.79
N GLY A 228 -4.62 14.05 -11.71
CA GLY A 228 -5.57 13.98 -10.63
C GLY A 228 -5.23 12.90 -9.59
N SER A 229 -6.15 12.65 -8.69
CA SER A 229 -5.98 11.62 -7.66
C SER A 229 -5.60 10.27 -8.27
N MET A 230 -4.63 9.58 -7.67
CA MET A 230 -4.18 8.26 -8.16
C MET A 230 -5.37 7.29 -8.30
N GLN A 231 -6.26 7.31 -7.31
CA GLN A 231 -7.51 6.56 -7.30
C GLN A 231 -8.58 7.45 -6.65
N GLY A 232 -9.63 7.78 -7.39
CA GLY A 232 -10.70 8.64 -6.92
C GLY A 232 -11.87 7.85 -6.33
N MET A 233 -12.18 6.69 -6.88
CA MET A 233 -13.33 5.89 -6.49
C MET A 233 -13.05 4.39 -6.41
N HIS A 234 -13.95 3.69 -5.70
CA HIS A 234 -13.96 2.23 -5.62
C HIS A 234 -15.37 1.66 -5.60
N SER A 235 -15.50 0.37 -5.94
CA SER A 235 -16.68 -0.45 -5.71
C SER A 235 -16.33 -1.68 -4.88
N GLU A 236 -17.15 -1.95 -3.87
CA GLU A 236 -17.06 -3.12 -2.98
C GLU A 236 -18.10 -4.20 -3.28
N ASP A 237 -18.92 -4.03 -4.31
CA ASP A 237 -20.01 -4.96 -4.66
C ASP A 237 -19.55 -6.40 -4.94
N PHE A 238 -18.26 -6.58 -5.13
CA PHE A 238 -17.65 -7.87 -5.51
C PHE A 238 -16.71 -8.45 -4.45
N LEU A 239 -16.62 -7.86 -3.26
CA LEU A 239 -15.67 -8.28 -2.22
C LEU A 239 -15.92 -9.70 -1.70
N PHE A 240 -17.19 -10.13 -1.59
CA PHE A 240 -17.58 -11.38 -0.95
C PHE A 240 -18.47 -12.24 -1.85
N LYS A 241 -18.11 -12.38 -3.13
CA LYS A 241 -18.96 -13.09 -4.11
C LYS A 241 -18.93 -14.60 -4.00
N THR A 242 -17.81 -15.20 -3.60
CA THR A 242 -17.66 -16.66 -3.56
C THR A 242 -16.86 -17.05 -2.31
N ASN A 243 -17.48 -17.77 -1.37
CA ASN A 243 -16.83 -18.26 -0.15
C ASN A 243 -15.97 -17.20 0.59
N ASN A 244 -16.51 -16.00 0.77
CA ASN A 244 -15.84 -14.83 1.36
C ASN A 244 -14.65 -14.28 0.56
N TYR A 245 -14.48 -14.72 -0.68
CA TYR A 245 -13.46 -14.17 -1.58
C TYR A 245 -14.10 -13.39 -2.73
N GLY A 246 -13.37 -12.41 -3.21
CA GLY A 246 -13.79 -11.61 -4.32
C GLY A 246 -12.74 -10.59 -4.70
N TYR A 247 -13.18 -9.44 -5.15
CA TYR A 247 -12.29 -8.39 -5.61
C TYR A 247 -12.86 -7.00 -5.37
N LEU A 248 -11.96 -6.05 -5.25
CA LEU A 248 -12.24 -4.63 -5.18
C LEU A 248 -11.96 -4.01 -6.56
N LEU A 249 -12.89 -3.19 -7.05
CA LEU A 249 -12.70 -2.41 -8.27
C LEU A 249 -12.31 -0.98 -7.91
N GLN A 250 -11.28 -0.44 -8.57
CA GLN A 250 -10.81 0.93 -8.39
C GLN A 250 -10.40 1.53 -9.74
N GLY A 251 -10.30 2.85 -9.81
CA GLY A 251 -9.73 3.53 -10.97
C GLY A 251 -8.27 3.14 -11.20
N LEU A 252 -7.87 3.02 -12.46
CA LEU A 252 -6.52 2.70 -12.87
C LEU A 252 -5.66 3.98 -12.93
N PRO A 253 -4.65 4.14 -12.07
CA PRO A 253 -3.69 5.23 -12.22
C PRO A 253 -2.72 4.92 -13.35
N MET A 254 -2.76 5.70 -14.41
CA MET A 254 -1.96 5.49 -15.61
C MET A 254 -0.84 6.53 -15.74
N HIS A 255 -0.08 6.79 -14.66
CA HIS A 255 1.11 7.61 -14.78
C HIS A 255 2.15 6.89 -15.65
N PRO A 256 2.75 7.53 -16.68
CA PRO A 256 3.63 6.87 -17.65
C PRO A 256 4.73 6.02 -17.02
N SER A 257 5.42 6.55 -16.00
CA SER A 257 6.50 5.82 -15.31
C SER A 257 6.09 4.57 -14.55
N ILE A 258 4.80 4.45 -14.22
CA ILE A 258 4.26 3.27 -13.54
C ILE A 258 3.67 2.32 -14.57
N PHE A 259 2.99 2.84 -15.56
CA PHE A 259 2.19 2.07 -16.50
C PHE A 259 2.99 1.48 -17.66
N PHE A 260 3.96 2.19 -18.21
CA PHE A 260 4.74 1.75 -19.37
C PHE A 260 5.46 0.40 -19.20
N PRO A 261 5.94 -0.02 -18.02
CA PRO A 261 6.48 -1.38 -17.86
C PRO A 261 5.50 -2.52 -18.17
N TYR A 262 4.20 -2.24 -18.07
CA TYR A 262 3.14 -3.22 -18.35
C TYR A 262 2.59 -3.14 -19.78
N PHE A 263 3.08 -2.19 -20.53
CA PHE A 263 2.62 -1.78 -21.83
C PHE A 263 2.50 -2.93 -22.89
N PRO A 264 3.48 -3.83 -23.05
CA PRO A 264 3.40 -4.87 -24.09
C PRO A 264 2.18 -5.77 -23.99
N ASN A 265 1.51 -5.79 -22.84
CA ASN A 265 0.36 -6.66 -22.58
C ASN A 265 -0.97 -6.00 -22.94
N PHE A 266 -1.01 -4.72 -23.26
CA PHE A 266 -2.26 -3.96 -23.43
C PHE A 266 -2.56 -3.54 -24.85
N VAL A 267 -1.58 -3.52 -25.75
CA VAL A 267 -1.73 -2.95 -27.08
C VAL A 267 -0.95 -3.70 -28.15
N SER A 268 -1.47 -3.66 -29.37
CA SER A 268 -0.84 -4.23 -30.55
C SER A 268 0.25 -3.33 -31.17
N SER A 269 0.19 -2.03 -30.88
CA SER A 269 1.12 -1.01 -31.38
C SER A 269 1.51 -0.05 -30.27
N ALA A 270 2.82 0.04 -30.01
CA ALA A 270 3.39 1.00 -29.07
C ALA A 270 3.17 2.44 -29.51
N GLU A 271 3.31 2.69 -30.79
CA GLU A 271 3.16 4.00 -31.41
C GLU A 271 1.75 4.53 -31.23
N ASP A 272 0.74 3.76 -31.64
CA ASP A 272 -0.68 4.11 -31.47
C ASP A 272 -1.06 4.41 -30.04
N PHE A 273 -0.50 3.68 -29.09
CA PHE A 273 -0.76 3.91 -27.69
C PHE A 273 -0.14 5.23 -27.20
N ILE A 274 1.13 5.45 -27.50
CA ILE A 274 1.82 6.69 -27.08
C ILE A 274 1.13 7.91 -27.66
N GLU A 275 0.79 7.89 -28.94
CA GLU A 275 0.08 8.98 -29.61
C GLU A 275 -1.31 9.22 -29.05
N SER A 276 -2.02 8.17 -28.68
CA SER A 276 -3.37 8.27 -28.12
C SER A 276 -3.42 8.21 -26.59
N TYR A 277 -2.28 8.32 -25.90
CA TYR A 277 -2.19 8.09 -24.45
C TYR A 277 -3.18 8.92 -23.63
N ASN A 278 -3.43 10.15 -24.04
CA ASN A 278 -4.38 11.06 -23.38
C ASN A 278 -5.85 10.59 -23.44
N HIS A 279 -6.14 9.60 -24.26
CA HIS A 279 -7.49 9.06 -24.49
C HIS A 279 -7.75 7.74 -23.75
N TRP A 280 -6.80 7.25 -22.96
CA TRP A 280 -6.96 5.99 -22.24
C TRP A 280 -7.44 6.19 -20.81
N SER A 281 -8.28 5.28 -20.38
CA SER A 281 -8.69 5.14 -18.99
C SER A 281 -8.93 3.66 -18.68
N GLY A 282 -9.16 3.32 -17.41
CA GLY A 282 -9.42 1.94 -17.03
C GLY A 282 -9.68 1.73 -15.56
N ALA A 283 -9.76 0.45 -15.21
CA ALA A 283 -9.96 -0.02 -13.86
C ALA A 283 -8.89 -1.03 -13.47
N ILE A 284 -8.57 -1.07 -12.19
CA ILE A 284 -7.84 -2.17 -11.56
C ILE A 284 -8.77 -3.04 -10.73
N VAL A 285 -8.45 -4.30 -10.73
CA VAL A 285 -9.10 -5.35 -9.95
C VAL A 285 -8.10 -5.84 -8.93
N LEU A 286 -8.38 -5.62 -7.65
CA LEU A 286 -7.58 -6.12 -6.54
C LEU A 286 -8.25 -7.37 -6.01
N THR A 287 -7.60 -8.51 -6.12
CA THR A 287 -8.16 -9.80 -5.71
C THR A 287 -7.63 -10.26 -4.36
N SER A 288 -8.43 -11.03 -3.64
CA SER A 288 -7.97 -11.72 -2.43
C SER A 288 -6.99 -12.84 -2.81
N ASP A 289 -5.86 -12.91 -2.11
CA ASP A 289 -4.89 -14.01 -2.24
C ASP A 289 -5.28 -15.15 -1.31
N THR A 290 -5.50 -16.33 -1.89
CA THR A 290 -5.89 -17.54 -1.15
C THR A 290 -4.74 -18.53 -0.95
N SER A 291 -3.56 -18.24 -1.49
CA SER A 291 -2.40 -19.14 -1.46
C SER A 291 -1.76 -19.31 -0.09
#